data_5de31ab258023315866c16fb38c58565
#
_entry.id   5de31ab258023315866c16fb38c58565
#
_cell.length_a   1.000
_cell.length_b   1.000
_cell.length_c   1.000
_cell.angle_alpha   90.00
_cell.angle_beta   90.00
_cell.angle_gamma   90.00
#
_symmetry.space_group_name_H-M   'P 1'
#
loop_
_entity.id
_entity.type
_entity.pdbx_description
1 polymer ?
#
loop_
_entity_poly.entity_id
_entity_poly.type
_entity_poly.pdbx_seq_one_letter_code
_entity_poly.pdbx_strand_id
1 'polypeptide(L)'
;MRSLILFYFVLSLLFSCKPKGDTVSGNVKENLSVEDFEAKLKSSVQLIDVRTPEEFSEGHLAKAININIGSPTWQTDVETLDKNKPVLVYCKSGARSEEAANSLTNLGFKVVYNLEGGIMKWQIEGKTVEKPEISSTSNGMSISDYNELVNSDKYVLVDFHAKWCGPCKALSPILEKIAKERVSTLILEKVDADKNQNLLIEKGIDGIPYLELYKNGKLVWKHQGFIDEEELLSSTGLK
;
A
#
# COMPACT_ATOMS: atom_id res chain seq x y z
N MET A 1 29.29 41.24 -74.89
CA MET A 1 29.94 40.78 -73.65
C MET A 1 28.79 40.34 -72.75
N ARG A 2 28.52 39.01 -72.70
CA ARG A 2 27.44 38.41 -71.95
C ARG A 2 28.02 37.86 -70.65
N SER A 3 27.59 38.41 -69.51
CA SER A 3 27.98 37.93 -68.15
C SER A 3 27.02 36.84 -67.75
N LEU A 4 27.55 35.63 -67.48
CA LEU A 4 26.78 34.46 -67.03
C LEU A 4 26.81 34.49 -65.51
N ILE A 5 25.62 34.66 -64.86
CA ILE A 5 25.46 34.58 -63.42
C ILE A 5 25.04 33.14 -63.08
N LEU A 6 25.98 32.43 -62.45
CA LEU A 6 25.73 31.08 -61.93
C LEU A 6 24.95 31.20 -60.57
N PHE A 7 23.69 30.68 -60.55
CA PHE A 7 22.92 30.54 -59.34
C PHE A 7 23.28 29.21 -58.64
N TYR A 8 23.98 29.28 -57.53
CA TYR A 8 24.18 28.13 -56.65
C TYR A 8 22.92 27.91 -55.80
N PHE A 9 22.20 26.81 -56.11
CA PHE A 9 21.10 26.33 -55.32
C PHE A 9 21.66 25.50 -54.13
N VAL A 10 21.74 26.09 -52.95
CA VAL A 10 22.12 25.37 -51.74
C VAL A 10 20.87 24.62 -51.22
N LEU A 11 20.83 23.31 -51.46
CA LEU A 11 19.81 22.40 -50.94
C LEU A 11 20.13 22.09 -49.48
N SER A 12 19.51 22.82 -48.52
CA SER A 12 19.60 22.54 -47.09
C SER A 12 18.72 21.33 -46.75
N LEU A 13 19.37 20.17 -46.57
CA LEU A 13 18.77 18.97 -45.97
C LEU A 13 18.50 19.22 -44.49
N LEU A 14 17.25 19.55 -44.14
CA LEU A 14 16.76 19.52 -42.76
C LEU A 14 16.65 18.06 -42.31
N PHE A 15 17.65 17.57 -41.59
CA PHE A 15 17.54 16.34 -40.80
C PHE A 15 16.56 16.58 -39.65
N SER A 16 15.31 16.21 -39.85
CA SER A 16 14.31 16.15 -38.80
C SER A 16 14.61 14.91 -37.95
N CYS A 17 15.37 15.06 -36.86
CA CYS A 17 15.43 14.08 -35.82
C CYS A 17 14.07 14.06 -35.08
N LYS A 18 13.19 13.14 -35.47
CA LYS A 18 12.08 12.74 -34.60
C LYS A 18 12.68 12.01 -33.40
N PRO A 19 12.35 12.41 -32.16
CA PRO A 19 12.69 11.58 -31.03
C PRO A 19 11.93 10.25 -31.21
N LYS A 20 12.66 9.14 -31.32
CA LYS A 20 12.10 7.82 -31.11
C LYS A 20 11.54 7.78 -29.70
N GLY A 21 10.23 7.81 -29.59
CA GLY A 21 9.56 7.37 -28.39
C GLY A 21 9.81 5.85 -28.28
N ASP A 22 10.76 5.48 -27.45
CA ASP A 22 10.93 4.09 -27.05
C ASP A 22 9.67 3.66 -26.28
N THR A 23 8.76 3.05 -26.98
CA THR A 23 7.72 2.24 -26.35
C THR A 23 8.44 1.03 -25.77
N VAL A 24 8.80 1.13 -24.48
CA VAL A 24 9.28 -0.01 -23.69
C VAL A 24 8.13 -1.01 -23.61
N SER A 25 8.10 -1.94 -24.56
CA SER A 25 7.18 -3.07 -24.60
C SER A 25 7.75 -4.20 -23.73
N GLY A 26 7.77 -4.01 -22.43
CA GLY A 26 8.21 -5.01 -21.45
C GLY A 26 8.09 -4.47 -20.04
N ASN A 27 7.91 -5.36 -19.07
CA ASN A 27 7.95 -4.98 -17.67
C ASN A 27 9.38 -4.55 -17.30
N VAL A 28 9.53 -3.40 -16.65
CA VAL A 28 10.81 -2.89 -16.16
C VAL A 28 10.96 -3.30 -14.70
N LYS A 29 12.02 -4.05 -14.38
CA LYS A 29 12.46 -4.31 -13.01
C LYS A 29 13.90 -3.86 -12.86
N GLU A 30 14.18 -2.97 -11.92
CA GLU A 30 15.51 -2.39 -11.73
C GLU A 30 15.81 -2.17 -10.25
N ASN A 31 17.07 -2.43 -9.85
CA ASN A 31 17.59 -2.08 -8.54
C ASN A 31 18.21 -0.68 -8.62
N LEU A 32 17.77 0.20 -7.74
CA LEU A 32 18.21 1.59 -7.72
C LEU A 32 19.11 1.88 -6.51
N SER A 33 20.10 2.74 -6.72
CA SER A 33 20.83 3.38 -5.64
C SER A 33 19.89 4.22 -4.77
N VAL A 34 20.33 4.60 -3.56
CA VAL A 34 19.54 5.50 -2.69
C VAL A 34 19.24 6.83 -3.38
N GLU A 35 20.23 7.40 -4.10
CA GLU A 35 20.07 8.66 -4.82
C GLU A 35 19.02 8.56 -5.95
N ASP A 36 19.11 7.52 -6.79
CA ASP A 36 18.16 7.31 -7.88
C ASP A 36 16.75 6.99 -7.37
N PHE A 37 16.65 6.20 -6.30
CA PHE A 37 15.39 5.89 -5.65
C PHE A 37 14.73 7.14 -5.07
N GLU A 38 15.50 8.01 -4.40
CA GLU A 38 15.01 9.30 -3.90
C GLU A 38 14.56 10.22 -5.05
N ALA A 39 15.28 10.23 -6.16
CA ALA A 39 14.87 10.99 -7.34
C ALA A 39 13.52 10.51 -7.89
N LYS A 40 13.28 9.19 -7.92
CA LYS A 40 11.99 8.60 -8.35
C LYS A 40 10.85 8.94 -7.41
N LEU A 41 11.08 9.05 -6.09
CA LEU A 41 10.06 9.44 -5.11
C LEU A 41 9.44 10.82 -5.37
N LYS A 42 10.10 11.69 -6.15
CA LYS A 42 9.57 13.01 -6.52
C LYS A 42 8.50 12.96 -7.62
N SER A 43 8.30 11.80 -8.23
CA SER A 43 7.29 11.58 -9.27
C SER A 43 6.04 10.88 -8.70
N SER A 44 5.02 10.69 -9.56
CA SER A 44 3.79 9.96 -9.17
C SER A 44 4.07 8.46 -9.14
N VAL A 45 4.43 7.94 -7.98
CA VAL A 45 4.76 6.53 -7.74
C VAL A 45 3.96 5.96 -6.57
N GLN A 46 3.94 4.66 -6.46
CA GLN A 46 3.44 3.91 -5.32
C GLN A 46 4.65 3.39 -4.54
N LEU A 47 4.82 3.83 -3.29
CA LEU A 47 5.93 3.41 -2.45
C LEU A 47 5.44 2.37 -1.44
N ILE A 48 6.04 1.17 -1.45
CA ILE A 48 5.67 0.09 -0.53
C ILE A 48 6.87 -0.37 0.30
N ASP A 49 6.62 -0.54 1.59
CA ASP A 49 7.50 -1.23 2.53
C ASP A 49 7.00 -2.67 2.70
N VAL A 50 7.84 -3.65 2.36
CA VAL A 50 7.45 -5.05 2.42
C VAL A 50 7.92 -5.77 3.69
N ARG A 51 8.31 -5.00 4.69
CA ARG A 51 8.66 -5.49 6.02
C ARG A 51 7.40 -5.82 6.83
N THR A 52 7.61 -6.41 8.01
CA THR A 52 6.50 -6.62 8.95
C THR A 52 5.95 -5.28 9.47
N PRO A 53 4.70 -5.25 9.97
CA PRO A 53 4.12 -4.06 10.57
C PRO A 53 4.95 -3.51 11.75
N GLU A 54 5.56 -4.38 12.55
CA GLU A 54 6.42 -3.99 13.67
C GLU A 54 7.68 -3.27 13.17
N GLU A 55 8.36 -3.83 12.16
CA GLU A 55 9.53 -3.19 11.54
C GLU A 55 9.15 -1.84 10.91
N PHE A 56 7.95 -1.73 10.33
CA PHE A 56 7.44 -0.49 9.75
C PHE A 56 7.20 0.58 10.83
N SER A 57 6.63 0.19 11.97
CA SER A 57 6.37 1.08 13.11
C SER A 57 7.64 1.64 13.77
N GLU A 58 8.75 0.92 13.66
CA GLU A 58 10.05 1.41 14.15
C GLU A 58 10.62 2.58 13.33
N GLY A 59 10.17 2.70 12.08
CA GLY A 59 10.54 3.78 11.15
C GLY A 59 10.45 3.33 9.70
N HIS A 60 9.92 4.20 8.82
CA HIS A 60 9.72 3.93 7.39
C HIS A 60 9.99 5.16 6.53
N LEU A 61 10.09 4.98 5.22
CA LEU A 61 10.23 6.10 4.28
C LEU A 61 8.90 6.87 4.22
N ALA A 62 9.00 8.20 4.14
CA ALA A 62 7.84 9.10 4.04
C ALA A 62 6.84 8.64 2.96
N LYS A 63 5.56 8.61 3.31
CA LYS A 63 4.45 8.18 2.44
C LYS A 63 4.45 6.71 2.02
N ALA A 64 5.35 5.87 2.54
CA ALA A 64 5.30 4.45 2.30
C ALA A 64 4.01 3.85 2.86
N ILE A 65 3.46 2.87 2.15
CA ILE A 65 2.42 1.99 2.66
C ILE A 65 3.05 0.65 3.00
N ASN A 66 2.61 0.03 4.10
CA ASN A 66 3.11 -1.29 4.46
C ASN A 66 2.26 -2.38 3.79
N ILE A 67 2.92 -3.29 3.09
CA ILE A 67 2.35 -4.53 2.57
C ILE A 67 3.38 -5.62 2.81
N ASN A 68 3.19 -6.39 3.89
CA ASN A 68 4.15 -7.40 4.32
C ASN A 68 4.24 -8.58 3.33
N ILE A 69 5.43 -8.81 2.74
CA ILE A 69 5.63 -9.94 1.81
C ILE A 69 5.46 -11.31 2.48
N GLY A 70 5.67 -11.38 3.79
CA GLY A 70 5.45 -12.60 4.58
C GLY A 70 3.99 -12.88 4.94
N SER A 71 3.06 -11.96 4.61
CA SER A 71 1.63 -12.16 4.85
C SER A 71 1.06 -13.26 3.95
N PRO A 72 0.18 -14.13 4.47
CA PRO A 72 -0.58 -15.05 3.62
C PRO A 72 -1.47 -14.34 2.60
N THR A 73 -1.79 -13.07 2.84
CA THR A 73 -2.62 -12.22 1.96
C THR A 73 -1.79 -11.37 0.98
N TRP A 74 -0.46 -11.53 0.93
CA TRP A 74 0.44 -10.73 0.09
C TRP A 74 -0.10 -10.51 -1.34
N GLN A 75 -0.54 -11.59 -1.99
CA GLN A 75 -0.97 -11.54 -3.38
C GLN A 75 -2.23 -10.68 -3.56
N THR A 76 -3.20 -10.85 -2.68
CA THR A 76 -4.44 -10.05 -2.66
C THR A 76 -4.16 -8.60 -2.29
N ASP A 77 -3.28 -8.38 -1.31
CA ASP A 77 -2.96 -7.04 -0.81
C ASP A 77 -2.28 -6.18 -1.90
N VAL A 78 -1.36 -6.74 -2.69
CA VAL A 78 -0.71 -6.01 -3.79
C VAL A 78 -1.63 -5.76 -4.98
N GLU A 79 -2.72 -6.51 -5.15
CA GLU A 79 -3.71 -6.26 -6.20
C GLU A 79 -4.51 -4.97 -5.98
N THR A 80 -4.45 -4.39 -4.78
CA THR A 80 -5.00 -3.05 -4.50
C THR A 80 -4.20 -1.91 -5.14
N LEU A 81 -3.01 -2.19 -5.66
CA LEU A 81 -2.14 -1.22 -6.33
C LEU A 81 -2.46 -1.11 -7.82
N ASP A 82 -2.21 0.07 -8.39
CA ASP A 82 -2.35 0.31 -9.82
C ASP A 82 -1.16 -0.27 -10.60
N LYS A 83 -1.38 -1.34 -11.37
CA LYS A 83 -0.35 -2.03 -12.15
C LYS A 83 0.28 -1.18 -13.27
N ASN A 84 -0.35 -0.06 -13.63
CA ASN A 84 0.14 0.86 -14.66
C ASN A 84 1.03 1.98 -14.10
N LYS A 85 1.03 2.17 -12.77
CA LYS A 85 1.90 3.15 -12.10
C LYS A 85 3.20 2.49 -11.64
N PRO A 86 4.33 3.20 -11.67
CA PRO A 86 5.56 2.70 -11.10
C PRO A 86 5.41 2.37 -9.62
N VAL A 87 5.94 1.21 -9.21
CA VAL A 87 6.04 0.80 -7.80
C VAL A 87 7.49 0.89 -7.37
N LEU A 88 7.74 1.60 -6.28
CA LEU A 88 8.99 1.61 -5.55
C LEU A 88 8.84 0.70 -4.35
N VAL A 89 9.73 -0.28 -4.22
CA VAL A 89 9.67 -1.27 -3.15
C VAL A 89 10.96 -1.30 -2.36
N TYR A 90 10.85 -1.44 -1.04
CA TYR A 90 12.02 -1.62 -0.17
C TYR A 90 11.69 -2.55 1.01
N CYS A 91 12.75 -3.11 1.58
CA CYS A 91 12.69 -3.82 2.85
C CYS A 91 13.85 -3.37 3.78
N LYS A 92 14.26 -4.21 4.72
CA LYS A 92 15.37 -3.89 5.64
C LYS A 92 16.72 -3.76 4.92
N SER A 93 17.09 -4.78 4.11
CA SER A 93 18.42 -4.91 3.49
C SER A 93 18.41 -5.17 1.98
N GLY A 94 17.23 -5.18 1.33
CA GLY A 94 17.09 -5.39 -0.11
C GLY A 94 16.62 -6.80 -0.52
N ALA A 95 16.83 -7.84 0.29
CA ALA A 95 16.54 -9.22 -0.12
C ALA A 95 15.02 -9.51 -0.27
N ARG A 96 14.23 -9.21 0.76
CA ARG A 96 12.76 -9.37 0.71
C ARG A 96 12.11 -8.49 -0.37
N SER A 97 12.63 -7.29 -0.57
CA SER A 97 12.11 -6.38 -1.60
C SER A 97 12.51 -6.79 -3.01
N GLU A 98 13.64 -7.48 -3.20
CA GLU A 98 13.98 -8.11 -4.48
C GLU A 98 13.00 -9.26 -4.82
N GLU A 99 12.65 -10.08 -3.83
CA GLU A 99 11.61 -11.10 -3.97
C GLU A 99 10.24 -10.48 -4.30
N ALA A 100 9.88 -9.42 -3.58
CA ALA A 100 8.65 -8.67 -3.84
C ALA A 100 8.64 -8.06 -5.26
N ALA A 101 9.75 -7.49 -5.73
CA ALA A 101 9.87 -6.95 -7.08
C ALA A 101 9.68 -8.02 -8.15
N ASN A 102 10.21 -9.23 -7.94
CA ASN A 102 9.97 -10.38 -8.83
C ASN A 102 8.48 -10.77 -8.83
N SER A 103 7.87 -10.88 -7.65
CA SER A 103 6.45 -11.19 -7.50
C SER A 103 5.56 -10.16 -8.21
N LEU A 104 5.79 -8.87 -7.98
CA LEU A 104 5.05 -7.79 -8.62
C LEU A 104 5.17 -7.82 -10.15
N THR A 105 6.39 -8.06 -10.67
CA THR A 105 6.61 -8.19 -12.11
C THR A 105 5.81 -9.37 -12.71
N ASN A 106 5.78 -10.51 -12.02
CA ASN A 106 5.01 -11.68 -12.42
C ASN A 106 3.50 -11.44 -12.35
N LEU A 107 3.03 -10.58 -11.44
CA LEU A 107 1.64 -10.15 -11.30
C LEU A 107 1.24 -9.07 -12.34
N GLY A 108 2.16 -8.67 -13.23
CA GLY A 108 1.88 -7.77 -14.35
C GLY A 108 2.06 -6.29 -14.06
N PHE A 109 2.75 -5.92 -12.98
CA PHE A 109 3.16 -4.53 -12.75
C PHE A 109 4.18 -4.12 -13.80
N LYS A 110 3.96 -2.99 -14.48
CA LYS A 110 4.76 -2.58 -15.63
C LYS A 110 6.14 -2.06 -15.27
N VAL A 111 6.26 -1.39 -14.13
CA VAL A 111 7.51 -0.77 -13.68
C VAL A 111 7.69 -0.99 -12.19
N VAL A 112 8.75 -1.68 -11.80
CA VAL A 112 9.08 -1.97 -10.40
C VAL A 112 10.53 -1.58 -10.14
N TYR A 113 10.75 -0.74 -9.15
CA TYR A 113 12.06 -0.29 -8.69
C TYR A 113 12.33 -0.79 -7.28
N ASN A 114 13.40 -1.55 -7.08
CA ASN A 114 13.83 -2.00 -5.78
C ASN A 114 14.93 -1.10 -5.21
N LEU A 115 14.84 -0.73 -3.93
CA LEU A 115 15.90 0.00 -3.24
C LEU A 115 17.04 -0.93 -2.85
N GLU A 116 18.19 -0.78 -3.50
CA GLU A 116 19.39 -1.54 -3.17
C GLU A 116 19.86 -1.25 -1.72
N GLY A 117 20.07 -2.31 -0.95
CA GLY A 117 20.46 -2.20 0.47
C GLY A 117 19.33 -1.80 1.43
N GLY A 118 18.12 -1.54 0.90
CA GLY A 118 16.93 -1.28 1.68
C GLY A 118 17.02 -0.06 2.59
N ILE A 119 16.14 0.00 3.61
CA ILE A 119 16.09 1.12 4.56
C ILE A 119 17.38 1.26 5.38
N MET A 120 18.15 0.18 5.56
CA MET A 120 19.44 0.27 6.24
C MET A 120 20.42 1.16 5.47
N LYS A 121 20.56 0.94 4.15
CA LYS A 121 21.44 1.77 3.30
C LYS A 121 20.92 3.21 3.21
N TRP A 122 19.60 3.39 3.11
CA TRP A 122 18.94 4.70 3.17
C TRP A 122 19.35 5.50 4.42
N GLN A 123 19.31 4.86 5.59
CA GLN A 123 19.71 5.50 6.85
C GLN A 123 21.22 5.74 6.96
N ILE A 124 22.04 4.80 6.49
CA ILE A 124 23.52 4.97 6.45
C ILE A 124 23.91 6.18 5.59
N GLU A 125 23.20 6.45 4.51
CA GLU A 125 23.41 7.62 3.66
C GLU A 125 22.76 8.91 4.23
N GLY A 126 22.33 8.89 5.51
CA GLY A 126 21.83 10.08 6.22
C GLY A 126 20.41 10.50 5.85
N LYS A 127 19.66 9.65 5.14
CA LYS A 127 18.28 9.95 4.79
C LYS A 127 17.33 9.73 5.96
N THR A 128 16.30 10.58 6.06
CA THR A 128 15.33 10.54 7.15
C THR A 128 14.30 9.42 6.97
N VAL A 129 13.82 8.92 8.10
CA VAL A 129 12.67 8.00 8.19
C VAL A 129 11.62 8.63 9.09
N GLU A 130 10.38 8.35 8.79
CA GLU A 130 9.22 8.70 9.62
C GLU A 130 8.92 7.55 10.57
N LYS A 131 8.42 7.88 11.75
CA LYS A 131 7.81 6.91 12.66
C LYS A 131 6.34 7.24 12.73
N PRO A 132 5.45 6.23 12.75
CA PRO A 132 4.07 6.49 13.13
C PRO A 132 4.06 7.23 14.46
N GLU A 133 3.22 8.25 14.58
CA GLU A 133 3.01 8.89 15.88
C GLU A 133 2.33 7.88 16.81
N ILE A 134 3.13 7.14 17.56
CA ILE A 134 2.62 6.36 18.69
C ILE A 134 2.31 7.39 19.76
N SER A 135 1.03 7.74 19.87
CA SER A 135 0.57 8.59 20.98
C SER A 135 0.82 7.85 22.29
N SER A 136 1.94 8.15 22.93
CA SER A 136 2.34 7.59 24.21
C SER A 136 1.42 7.99 25.38
N THR A 137 0.31 8.66 25.10
CA THR A 137 -0.63 9.21 26.07
C THR A 137 -2.07 8.71 25.96
N SER A 138 -2.38 7.78 25.03
CA SER A 138 -3.72 7.20 25.04
C SER A 138 -3.70 5.83 25.70
N ASN A 139 -4.30 5.74 26.87
CA ASN A 139 -4.99 4.52 27.27
C ASN A 139 -5.99 4.25 26.15
N GLY A 140 -5.64 3.45 25.15
CA GLY A 140 -6.56 3.03 24.11
C GLY A 140 -7.80 2.38 24.72
N MET A 141 -8.77 2.03 23.90
CA MET A 141 -9.97 1.33 24.31
C MET A 141 -9.60 0.09 25.15
N SER A 142 -10.17 -0.03 26.34
CA SER A 142 -10.01 -1.23 27.15
C SER A 142 -10.82 -2.38 26.56
N ILE A 143 -10.51 -3.63 26.94
CA ILE A 143 -11.32 -4.78 26.53
C ILE A 143 -12.77 -4.68 27.04
N SER A 144 -12.99 -4.02 28.18
CA SER A 144 -14.33 -3.75 28.71
C SER A 144 -15.11 -2.81 27.81
N ASP A 145 -14.49 -1.69 27.41
CA ASP A 145 -15.12 -0.71 26.51
C ASP A 145 -15.38 -1.32 25.14
N TYR A 146 -14.46 -2.17 24.65
CA TYR A 146 -14.64 -2.92 23.41
C TYR A 146 -15.82 -3.87 23.47
N ASN A 147 -15.98 -4.61 24.58
CA ASN A 147 -17.09 -5.53 24.77
C ASN A 147 -18.45 -4.80 24.86
N GLU A 148 -18.47 -3.58 25.42
CA GLU A 148 -19.65 -2.72 25.42
C GLU A 148 -19.97 -2.22 23.99
N LEU A 149 -18.95 -1.78 23.25
CA LEU A 149 -19.08 -1.31 21.85
C LEU A 149 -19.71 -2.36 20.93
N VAL A 150 -19.32 -3.64 21.07
CA VAL A 150 -19.85 -4.72 20.22
C VAL A 150 -21.17 -5.32 20.72
N ASN A 151 -21.65 -4.89 21.88
CA ASN A 151 -22.90 -5.37 22.48
C ASN A 151 -24.10 -4.60 21.92
N SER A 152 -24.60 -5.00 20.76
CA SER A 152 -25.73 -4.38 20.07
C SER A 152 -26.70 -5.43 19.54
N ASP A 153 -27.96 -5.03 19.41
CA ASP A 153 -29.00 -5.81 18.74
C ASP A 153 -28.83 -5.81 17.20
N LYS A 154 -28.06 -4.85 16.65
CA LYS A 154 -27.62 -4.87 15.28
C LYS A 154 -26.37 -5.73 15.09
N TYR A 155 -25.99 -5.98 13.84
CA TYR A 155 -24.63 -6.43 13.55
C TYR A 155 -23.66 -5.30 13.83
N VAL A 156 -22.48 -5.62 14.39
CA VAL A 156 -21.38 -4.68 14.55
C VAL A 156 -20.18 -5.24 13.79
N LEU A 157 -19.80 -4.57 12.71
CA LEU A 157 -18.60 -4.87 11.95
C LEU A 157 -17.49 -3.97 12.46
N VAL A 158 -16.46 -4.57 13.04
CA VAL A 158 -15.28 -3.86 13.56
C VAL A 158 -14.14 -3.96 12.55
N ASP A 159 -13.58 -2.80 12.16
CA ASP A 159 -12.44 -2.66 11.26
C ASP A 159 -11.21 -2.19 12.07
N PHE A 160 -10.28 -3.10 12.35
CA PHE A 160 -8.97 -2.74 12.89
C PHE A 160 -8.06 -2.30 11.75
N HIS A 161 -7.70 -1.03 11.75
CA HIS A 161 -6.98 -0.39 10.65
C HIS A 161 -5.88 0.55 11.14
N ALA A 162 -4.99 0.99 10.23
CA ALA A 162 -4.08 2.11 10.48
C ALA A 162 -3.92 2.99 9.23
N LYS A 163 -3.50 4.24 9.43
CA LYS A 163 -3.34 5.21 8.34
C LYS A 163 -2.27 4.82 7.32
N TRP A 164 -1.27 4.08 7.74
CA TRP A 164 -0.16 3.60 6.92
C TRP A 164 -0.45 2.27 6.20
N CYS A 165 -1.49 1.55 6.59
CA CYS A 165 -1.86 0.25 6.03
C CYS A 165 -2.47 0.43 4.63
N GLY A 166 -1.79 -0.06 3.60
CA GLY A 166 -2.25 0.01 2.21
C GLY A 166 -3.56 -0.71 1.97
N PRO A 167 -3.65 -2.01 2.30
CA PRO A 167 -4.89 -2.79 2.16
C PRO A 167 -6.07 -2.20 2.93
N CYS A 168 -5.84 -1.62 4.12
CA CYS A 168 -6.90 -0.96 4.90
C CYS A 168 -7.51 0.24 4.15
N LYS A 169 -6.67 1.01 3.43
CA LYS A 169 -7.15 2.14 2.62
C LYS A 169 -8.04 1.70 1.47
N ALA A 170 -7.74 0.56 0.86
CA ALA A 170 -8.54 -0.01 -0.22
C ALA A 170 -9.86 -0.61 0.31
N LEU A 171 -9.82 -1.21 1.51
CA LEU A 171 -10.98 -1.84 2.15
C LEU A 171 -11.98 -0.82 2.71
N SER A 172 -11.51 0.30 3.25
CA SER A 172 -12.34 1.32 3.92
C SER A 172 -13.57 1.78 3.11
N PRO A 173 -13.47 2.15 1.82
CA PRO A 173 -14.64 2.57 1.05
C PRO A 173 -15.66 1.44 0.83
N ILE A 174 -15.22 0.17 0.78
CA ILE A 174 -16.10 -0.98 0.67
C ILE A 174 -16.94 -1.12 1.95
N LEU A 175 -16.29 -1.07 3.11
CA LEU A 175 -16.97 -1.17 4.41
C LEU A 175 -17.95 -0.02 4.65
N GLU A 176 -17.55 1.20 4.31
CA GLU A 176 -18.38 2.40 4.44
C GLU A 176 -19.62 2.35 3.52
N LYS A 177 -19.48 1.83 2.30
CA LYS A 177 -20.60 1.60 1.39
C LYS A 177 -21.58 0.58 1.99
N ILE A 178 -21.09 -0.59 2.41
CA ILE A 178 -21.90 -1.65 3.01
C ILE A 178 -22.65 -1.15 4.24
N ALA A 179 -21.97 -0.43 5.13
CA ALA A 179 -22.59 0.14 6.34
C ALA A 179 -23.67 1.16 6.02
N LYS A 180 -23.44 2.02 5.02
CA LYS A 180 -24.41 3.01 4.55
C LYS A 180 -25.67 2.36 3.98
N GLU A 181 -25.52 1.32 3.17
CA GLU A 181 -26.63 0.58 2.59
C GLU A 181 -27.46 -0.19 3.63
N ARG A 182 -26.83 -0.55 4.77
CA ARG A 182 -27.42 -1.38 5.86
C ARG A 182 -27.53 -0.67 7.20
N VAL A 183 -27.66 0.64 7.20
CA VAL A 183 -27.66 1.49 8.43
C VAL A 183 -28.70 1.07 9.48
N SER A 184 -29.79 0.41 9.08
CA SER A 184 -30.80 -0.09 10.01
C SER A 184 -30.39 -1.37 10.73
N THR A 185 -29.46 -2.17 10.18
CA THR A 185 -29.11 -3.52 10.66
C THR A 185 -27.63 -3.69 10.96
N LEU A 186 -26.75 -2.80 10.50
CA LEU A 186 -25.30 -2.86 10.64
C LEU A 186 -24.74 -1.55 11.20
N ILE A 187 -23.81 -1.68 12.14
CA ILE A 187 -22.94 -0.62 12.65
C ILE A 187 -21.53 -0.95 12.17
N LEU A 188 -20.81 0.04 11.63
CA LEU A 188 -19.39 -0.05 11.31
C LEU A 188 -18.62 0.71 12.38
N GLU A 189 -17.76 -0.01 13.11
CA GLU A 189 -16.85 0.55 14.10
C GLU A 189 -15.42 0.46 13.59
N LYS A 190 -14.68 1.57 13.63
CA LYS A 190 -13.31 1.65 13.13
C LYS A 190 -12.36 1.82 14.31
N VAL A 191 -11.47 0.86 14.51
CA VAL A 191 -10.48 0.84 15.59
C VAL A 191 -9.09 1.10 15.04
N ASP A 192 -8.53 2.24 15.38
CA ASP A 192 -7.16 2.63 15.00
C ASP A 192 -6.15 1.76 15.77
N ALA A 193 -5.44 0.89 15.07
CA ALA A 193 -4.48 -0.05 15.65
C ALA A 193 -3.32 0.65 16.38
N ASP A 194 -2.86 1.79 15.87
CA ASP A 194 -1.75 2.55 16.49
C ASP A 194 -2.14 3.08 17.88
N LYS A 195 -3.42 3.41 18.06
CA LYS A 195 -3.96 3.94 19.33
C LYS A 195 -4.40 2.85 20.30
N ASN A 196 -4.61 1.63 19.82
CA ASN A 196 -5.24 0.54 20.57
C ASN A 196 -4.37 -0.72 20.65
N GLN A 197 -3.04 -0.57 20.70
CA GLN A 197 -2.09 -1.69 20.67
C GLN A 197 -2.36 -2.73 21.77
N ASN A 198 -2.68 -2.29 23.01
CA ASN A 198 -3.00 -3.20 24.10
C ASN A 198 -4.24 -4.05 23.79
N LEU A 199 -5.26 -3.45 23.20
CA LEU A 199 -6.46 -4.17 22.78
C LEU A 199 -6.13 -5.23 21.71
N LEU A 200 -5.30 -4.90 20.72
CA LEU A 200 -4.88 -5.87 19.70
C LEU A 200 -4.11 -7.04 20.32
N ILE A 201 -3.20 -6.77 21.26
CA ILE A 201 -2.44 -7.80 21.99
C ILE A 201 -3.40 -8.71 22.77
N GLU A 202 -4.34 -8.14 23.56
CA GLU A 202 -5.31 -8.90 24.34
C GLU A 202 -6.21 -9.76 23.46
N LYS A 203 -6.55 -9.30 22.24
CA LYS A 203 -7.36 -10.02 21.26
C LYS A 203 -6.56 -11.00 20.40
N GLY A 204 -5.20 -10.99 20.48
CA GLY A 204 -4.31 -11.82 19.65
C GLY A 204 -4.36 -11.42 18.17
N ILE A 205 -4.55 -10.13 17.88
CA ILE A 205 -4.53 -9.59 16.51
C ILE A 205 -3.11 -9.20 16.19
N ASP A 206 -2.50 -9.89 15.23
CA ASP A 206 -1.10 -9.75 14.83
C ASP A 206 -0.92 -9.11 13.44
N GLY A 207 -2.01 -8.71 12.78
CA GLY A 207 -1.96 -8.06 11.47
C GLY A 207 -3.24 -7.32 11.11
N ILE A 208 -3.12 -6.30 10.27
CA ILE A 208 -4.22 -5.46 9.78
C ILE A 208 -4.20 -5.37 8.25
N PRO A 209 -5.39 -5.16 7.58
CA PRO A 209 -6.71 -5.02 8.17
C PRO A 209 -7.17 -6.31 8.87
N TYR A 210 -7.89 -6.16 9.95
CA TYR A 210 -8.51 -7.29 10.63
C TYR A 210 -9.97 -6.94 10.91
N LEU A 211 -10.88 -7.80 10.50
CA LEU A 211 -12.30 -7.59 10.60
C LEU A 211 -12.92 -8.57 11.59
N GLU A 212 -13.84 -8.08 12.40
CA GLU A 212 -14.69 -8.91 13.26
C GLU A 212 -16.15 -8.52 13.08
N LEU A 213 -17.03 -9.50 12.93
CA LEU A 213 -18.48 -9.29 12.90
C LEU A 213 -19.12 -9.86 14.16
N TYR A 214 -19.89 -9.03 14.83
CA TYR A 214 -20.62 -9.38 16.04
C TYR A 214 -22.12 -9.34 15.82
N LYS A 215 -22.85 -10.16 16.58
CA LYS A 215 -24.30 -10.14 16.73
C LYS A 215 -24.68 -10.41 18.17
N ASN A 216 -25.41 -9.49 18.80
CA ASN A 216 -25.79 -9.58 20.23
C ASN A 216 -24.56 -9.84 21.14
N GLY A 217 -23.46 -9.09 20.92
CA GLY A 217 -22.19 -9.22 21.64
C GLY A 217 -21.40 -10.51 21.38
N LYS A 218 -21.83 -11.37 20.46
CA LYS A 218 -21.12 -12.61 20.12
C LYS A 218 -20.40 -12.47 18.79
N LEU A 219 -19.12 -12.83 18.75
CA LEU A 219 -18.33 -12.92 17.52
C LEU A 219 -18.93 -14.02 16.62
N VAL A 220 -19.36 -13.66 15.41
CA VAL A 220 -19.96 -14.57 14.44
C VAL A 220 -19.08 -14.82 13.22
N TRP A 221 -18.16 -13.91 12.93
CA TRP A 221 -17.21 -14.04 11.81
C TRP A 221 -15.99 -13.15 12.05
N LYS A 222 -14.85 -13.52 11.47
CA LYS A 222 -13.61 -12.74 11.46
C LYS A 222 -12.80 -12.99 10.20
N HIS A 223 -12.00 -12.00 9.78
CA HIS A 223 -11.13 -12.10 8.61
C HIS A 223 -9.88 -11.22 8.81
N GLN A 224 -8.74 -11.68 8.30
CA GLN A 224 -7.49 -10.92 8.27
C GLN A 224 -7.07 -10.68 6.83
N GLY A 225 -6.60 -9.47 6.52
CA GLY A 225 -6.19 -9.04 5.19
C GLY A 225 -7.31 -8.36 4.40
N PHE A 226 -7.01 -8.02 3.16
CA PHE A 226 -7.99 -7.45 2.25
C PHE A 226 -9.04 -8.48 1.85
N ILE A 227 -10.28 -8.03 1.70
CA ILE A 227 -11.42 -8.83 1.22
C ILE A 227 -12.27 -7.94 0.32
N ASP A 228 -12.73 -8.46 -0.80
CA ASP A 228 -13.64 -7.72 -1.67
C ASP A 228 -15.09 -7.74 -1.15
N GLU A 229 -15.93 -6.91 -1.76
CA GLU A 229 -17.33 -6.74 -1.35
C GLU A 229 -18.14 -8.04 -1.48
N GLU A 230 -17.96 -8.78 -2.58
CA GLU A 230 -18.72 -9.99 -2.87
C GLU A 230 -18.37 -11.10 -1.87
N GLU A 231 -17.08 -11.31 -1.64
CA GLU A 231 -16.60 -12.30 -0.68
C GLU A 231 -17.01 -11.95 0.76
N LEU A 232 -16.92 -10.65 1.15
CA LEU A 232 -17.34 -10.19 2.47
C LEU A 232 -18.83 -10.46 2.69
N LEU A 233 -19.69 -10.07 1.74
CA LEU A 233 -21.13 -10.27 1.86
C LEU A 233 -21.52 -11.77 1.87
N SER A 234 -20.86 -12.57 1.03
CA SER A 234 -21.13 -14.01 0.98
C SER A 234 -20.68 -14.75 2.24
N SER A 235 -19.51 -14.41 2.78
CA SER A 235 -18.94 -15.07 3.96
C SER A 235 -19.61 -14.65 5.27
N THR A 236 -20.09 -13.41 5.36
CA THR A 236 -20.75 -12.89 6.57
C THR A 236 -22.26 -13.15 6.59
N GLY A 237 -22.88 -13.41 5.45
CA GLY A 237 -24.33 -13.49 5.31
C GLY A 237 -25.06 -12.15 5.51
N LEU A 238 -24.35 -11.03 5.46
CA LEU A 238 -24.95 -9.69 5.46
C LEU A 238 -25.67 -9.47 4.12
N LYS A 239 -27.00 -9.61 4.13
CA LYS A 239 -27.88 -9.43 2.96
C LYS A 239 -28.42 -8.02 2.88
#